data_ab2dc5df3ed0adb462a42938472a631e
#
_entry.id   ab2dc5df3ed0adb462a42938472a631e
#
_cell.length_a   1.000
_cell.length_b   1.000
_cell.length_c   1.000
_cell.angle_alpha   90.00
_cell.angle_beta   90.00
_cell.angle_gamma   90.00
#
_symmetry.space_group_name_H-M   'P 1'
#
loop_
_entity.id
_entity.type
_entity.pdbx_description
1 polymer ?
#
loop_
_entity_poly.entity_id
_entity_poly.type
_entity_poly.pdbx_seq_one_letter_code
_entity_poly.pdbx_strand_id
1 'polypeptide(L)'
;MERPSDRTLATTTSYGKASGIDSLSIVESGVLHVPMALLAAALVAALGVRSSALTTSGALAAVVVGTALVGFGGWWTGLLIVVFFASSSALSRLSREIQPQIRAAKGERRDMVQVLANGGVPALCALGAGLAQDPSPWLAATGGGVAAACADTWATEIGRTSAASPRMITTWRRAASGSSGAVSAKGTFGALLGAAVIALAAASGTAMGWWLPGRSVSAVIVLLTVAGFAGALTDSLLGATIQAQYWCPGCRAPTEQPVHHCGAHATLAHGVPLVTNDVVNALSITAAAALAWFMSPWP
;
A
#
# COMPACT_ATOMS: atom_id res chain seq x y z
N MET A 1 -5.50 -80.56 -20.05
CA MET A 1 -5.52 -79.31 -20.81
C MET A 1 -6.28 -78.28 -19.97
N GLU A 2 -5.58 -77.66 -19.02
CA GLU A 2 -6.15 -76.75 -18.05
C GLU A 2 -5.77 -75.32 -18.44
N ARG A 3 -6.75 -74.39 -18.38
CA ARG A 3 -6.53 -72.97 -18.57
C ARG A 3 -6.16 -72.36 -17.21
N PRO A 4 -5.18 -71.46 -17.16
CA PRO A 4 -4.94 -70.65 -15.94
C PRO A 4 -5.92 -69.50 -15.86
N SER A 5 -6.44 -69.25 -14.70
CA SER A 5 -7.36 -68.23 -14.31
C SER A 5 -6.69 -66.82 -14.22
N ASP A 6 -7.31 -65.86 -14.84
CA ASP A 6 -7.05 -64.43 -14.68
C ASP A 6 -7.32 -64.00 -13.24
N ARG A 7 -6.28 -63.51 -12.55
CA ARG A 7 -6.40 -62.72 -11.30
C ARG A 7 -6.18 -61.24 -11.66
N THR A 8 -7.25 -60.57 -11.86
CA THR A 8 -7.28 -59.11 -11.84
C THR A 8 -7.02 -58.61 -10.42
N LEU A 9 -5.84 -58.04 -10.18
CA LEU A 9 -5.51 -57.27 -9.00
C LEU A 9 -6.17 -55.89 -9.09
N ALA A 10 -7.29 -55.72 -8.38
CA ALA A 10 -7.88 -54.40 -8.14
C ALA A 10 -7.00 -53.65 -7.12
N THR A 11 -6.19 -52.72 -7.61
CA THR A 11 -5.53 -51.71 -6.77
C THR A 11 -6.56 -50.68 -6.38
N THR A 12 -7.15 -50.81 -5.21
CA THR A 12 -7.92 -49.76 -4.56
C THR A 12 -6.94 -48.70 -4.06
N THR A 13 -6.78 -47.65 -4.83
CA THR A 13 -6.18 -46.40 -4.36
C THR A 13 -7.07 -45.80 -3.29
N SER A 14 -6.69 -46.01 -2.04
CA SER A 14 -7.24 -45.32 -0.88
C SER A 14 -6.88 -43.83 -1.02
N TYR A 15 -7.82 -43.00 -1.50
CA TYR A 15 -7.75 -41.60 -1.30
C TYR A 15 -7.87 -41.31 0.20
N GLY A 16 -6.73 -40.98 0.80
CA GLY A 16 -6.67 -40.50 2.16
C GLY A 16 -7.59 -39.30 2.34
N LYS A 17 -8.59 -39.51 3.21
CA LYS A 17 -9.49 -38.48 3.71
C LYS A 17 -8.61 -37.34 4.25
N ALA A 18 -8.52 -36.23 3.55
CA ALA A 18 -7.90 -35.02 4.06
C ALA A 18 -8.62 -34.71 5.39
N SER A 19 -7.85 -34.73 6.46
CA SER A 19 -8.30 -34.39 7.81
C SER A 19 -8.96 -33.02 7.75
N GLY A 20 -10.26 -32.96 8.03
CA GLY A 20 -10.97 -31.73 8.26
C GLY A 20 -10.24 -31.00 9.38
N ILE A 21 -9.59 -29.91 9.05
CA ILE A 21 -9.15 -28.94 10.03
C ILE A 21 -10.46 -28.42 10.63
N ASP A 22 -10.67 -28.74 11.92
CA ASP A 22 -11.89 -28.38 12.61
C ASP A 22 -12.12 -26.87 12.49
N SER A 23 -13.27 -26.50 11.94
CA SER A 23 -13.71 -25.10 11.82
C SER A 23 -13.69 -24.36 13.16
N LEU A 24 -13.83 -25.09 14.27
CA LEU A 24 -13.67 -24.58 15.63
C LEU A 24 -12.23 -24.13 15.94
N SER A 25 -11.19 -24.83 15.45
CA SER A 25 -9.80 -24.43 15.69
C SER A 25 -9.40 -23.15 14.97
N ILE A 26 -10.01 -22.87 13.83
CA ILE A 26 -9.81 -21.61 13.08
C ILE A 26 -10.50 -20.44 13.79
N VAL A 27 -11.68 -20.64 14.34
CA VAL A 27 -12.41 -19.60 15.10
C VAL A 27 -11.72 -19.31 16.42
N GLU A 28 -11.26 -20.32 17.17
CA GLU A 28 -10.51 -20.12 18.42
C GLU A 28 -9.16 -19.46 18.20
N SER A 29 -8.42 -19.80 17.15
CA SER A 29 -7.19 -19.10 16.80
C SER A 29 -7.46 -17.63 16.41
N GLY A 30 -8.53 -17.33 15.70
CA GLY A 30 -8.93 -15.98 15.31
C GLY A 30 -9.24 -15.07 16.51
N VAL A 31 -9.91 -15.59 17.53
CA VAL A 31 -10.28 -14.81 18.74
C VAL A 31 -9.06 -14.37 19.53
N LEU A 32 -7.98 -15.14 19.57
CA LEU A 32 -6.73 -14.79 20.25
C LEU A 32 -5.85 -13.84 19.42
N HIS A 33 -5.96 -13.87 18.08
CA HIS A 33 -5.15 -13.03 17.20
C HIS A 33 -5.55 -11.55 17.22
N VAL A 34 -6.85 -11.22 17.32
CA VAL A 34 -7.31 -9.83 17.31
C VAL A 34 -6.84 -9.01 18.51
N PRO A 35 -6.90 -9.47 19.77
CA PRO A 35 -6.33 -8.74 20.91
C PRO A 35 -4.82 -8.53 20.79
N MET A 36 -4.08 -9.53 20.32
CA MET A 36 -2.64 -9.41 20.10
C MET A 36 -2.33 -8.43 18.96
N ALA A 37 -3.11 -8.47 17.87
CA ALA A 37 -3.01 -7.52 16.77
C ALA A 37 -3.28 -6.08 17.24
N LEU A 38 -4.29 -5.87 18.09
CA LEU A 38 -4.60 -4.58 18.70
C LEU A 38 -3.44 -4.06 19.53
N LEU A 39 -2.87 -4.89 20.40
CA LEU A 39 -1.72 -4.51 21.22
C LEU A 39 -0.50 -4.15 20.38
N ALA A 40 -0.20 -4.95 19.36
CA ALA A 40 0.92 -4.69 18.45
C ALA A 40 0.70 -3.39 17.66
N ALA A 41 -0.51 -3.17 17.12
CA ALA A 41 -0.86 -1.95 16.40
C ALA A 41 -0.80 -0.72 17.32
N ALA A 42 -1.29 -0.83 18.56
CA ALA A 42 -1.21 0.26 19.55
C ALA A 42 0.25 0.59 19.90
N LEU A 43 1.12 -0.41 20.05
CA LEU A 43 2.55 -0.18 20.29
C LEU A 43 3.21 0.55 19.11
N VAL A 44 2.98 0.11 17.87
CA VAL A 44 3.53 0.74 16.67
C VAL A 44 3.00 2.18 16.53
N ALA A 45 1.70 2.40 16.79
CA ALA A 45 1.11 3.74 16.75
C ALA A 45 1.70 4.66 17.81
N ALA A 46 1.92 4.18 19.04
CA ALA A 46 2.56 4.93 20.13
C ALA A 46 4.01 5.32 19.77
N LEU A 47 4.78 4.41 19.17
CA LEU A 47 6.11 4.69 18.62
C LEU A 47 6.05 5.73 17.49
N GLY A 48 5.02 5.68 16.63
CA GLY A 48 4.76 6.68 15.60
C GLY A 48 4.50 8.08 16.14
N VAL A 49 3.73 8.20 17.23
CA VAL A 49 3.50 9.48 17.93
C VAL A 49 4.80 9.97 18.58
N ARG A 50 5.49 9.10 19.32
CA ARG A 50 6.74 9.43 20.01
C ARG A 50 7.83 9.90 19.02
N SER A 51 7.89 9.32 17.85
CA SER A 51 8.83 9.70 16.79
C SER A 51 8.37 10.89 15.94
N SER A 52 7.25 11.53 16.31
CA SER A 52 6.63 12.64 15.57
C SER A 52 6.26 12.29 14.11
N ALA A 53 6.05 11.02 13.79
CA ALA A 53 5.59 10.57 12.48
C ALA A 53 4.06 10.56 12.35
N LEU A 54 3.33 10.45 13.48
CA LEU A 54 1.87 10.46 13.55
C LEU A 54 1.36 11.59 14.45
N THR A 55 0.18 12.13 14.10
CA THR A 55 -0.65 12.89 15.03
C THR A 55 -1.43 11.92 15.94
N THR A 56 -2.10 12.43 16.99
CA THR A 56 -2.97 11.58 17.82
C THR A 56 -4.10 10.95 16.99
N SER A 57 -4.72 11.72 16.10
CA SER A 57 -5.77 11.19 15.20
C SER A 57 -5.21 10.16 14.22
N GLY A 58 -4.00 10.38 13.69
CA GLY A 58 -3.30 9.41 12.85
C GLY A 58 -2.96 8.12 13.58
N ALA A 59 -2.60 8.20 14.87
CA ALA A 59 -2.34 7.03 15.70
C ALA A 59 -3.61 6.18 15.92
N LEU A 60 -4.76 6.81 16.17
CA LEU A 60 -6.04 6.10 16.28
C LEU A 60 -6.38 5.35 15.00
N ALA A 61 -6.24 6.01 13.84
CA ALA A 61 -6.43 5.35 12.55
C ALA A 61 -5.42 4.21 12.32
N ALA A 62 -4.15 4.40 12.72
CA ALA A 62 -3.11 3.38 12.59
C ALA A 62 -3.40 2.15 13.45
N VAL A 63 -3.99 2.32 14.64
CA VAL A 63 -4.45 1.19 15.47
C VAL A 63 -5.53 0.40 14.76
N VAL A 64 -6.55 1.06 14.19
CA VAL A 64 -7.64 0.39 13.46
C VAL A 64 -7.11 -0.35 12.23
N VAL A 65 -6.34 0.34 11.38
CA VAL A 65 -5.75 -0.23 10.17
C VAL A 65 -4.81 -1.39 10.50
N GLY A 66 -3.91 -1.20 11.47
CA GLY A 66 -2.95 -2.22 11.88
C GLY A 66 -3.62 -3.45 12.48
N THR A 67 -4.67 -3.26 13.30
CA THR A 67 -5.45 -4.36 13.85
C THR A 67 -6.15 -5.17 12.75
N ALA A 68 -6.73 -4.50 11.75
CA ALA A 68 -7.35 -5.17 10.62
C ALA A 68 -6.31 -5.96 9.78
N LEU A 69 -5.17 -5.34 9.48
CA LEU A 69 -4.10 -5.97 8.71
C LEU A 69 -3.53 -7.21 9.41
N VAL A 70 -3.20 -7.11 10.69
CA VAL A 70 -2.62 -8.23 11.46
C VAL A 70 -3.68 -9.27 11.81
N GLY A 71 -4.84 -8.83 12.29
CA GLY A 71 -5.89 -9.71 12.80
C GLY A 71 -6.54 -10.58 11.71
N PHE A 72 -6.63 -10.07 10.49
CA PHE A 72 -7.31 -10.76 9.38
C PHE A 72 -6.35 -11.14 8.24
N GLY A 73 -5.28 -10.38 8.00
CA GLY A 73 -4.27 -10.66 7.00
C GLY A 73 -3.02 -11.38 7.54
N GLY A 74 -2.94 -11.56 8.86
CA GLY A 74 -1.82 -12.21 9.54
C GLY A 74 -0.62 -11.28 9.81
N TRP A 75 0.32 -11.78 10.63
CA TRP A 75 1.49 -11.00 11.11
C TRP A 75 2.36 -10.46 9.99
N TRP A 76 2.50 -11.23 8.90
CA TRP A 76 3.32 -10.80 7.77
C TRP A 76 2.74 -9.60 7.05
N THR A 77 1.41 -9.56 6.91
CA THR A 77 0.69 -8.40 6.34
C THR A 77 0.91 -7.15 7.20
N GLY A 78 0.89 -7.31 8.54
CA GLY A 78 1.26 -6.25 9.46
C GLY A 78 2.72 -5.79 9.29
N LEU A 79 3.66 -6.71 9.01
CA LEU A 79 5.05 -6.36 8.72
C LEU A 79 5.16 -5.49 7.46
N LEU A 80 4.42 -5.78 6.39
CA LEU A 80 4.46 -4.99 5.17
C LEU A 80 4.09 -3.52 5.41
N ILE A 81 3.05 -3.25 6.21
CA ILE A 81 2.66 -1.87 6.53
C ILE A 81 3.70 -1.18 7.43
N VAL A 82 4.35 -1.92 8.33
CA VAL A 82 5.45 -1.39 9.16
C VAL A 82 6.66 -1.04 8.29
N VAL A 83 7.04 -1.91 7.34
CA VAL A 83 8.13 -1.65 6.38
C VAL A 83 7.81 -0.40 5.56
N PHE A 84 6.60 -0.28 5.01
CA PHE A 84 6.15 0.93 4.32
C PHE A 84 6.29 2.17 5.21
N PHE A 85 5.68 2.14 6.41
CA PHE A 85 5.64 3.31 7.29
C PHE A 85 7.04 3.73 7.75
N ALA A 86 7.87 2.78 8.17
CA ALA A 86 9.23 3.06 8.66
C ALA A 86 10.13 3.60 7.55
N SER A 87 10.18 2.91 6.40
CA SER A 87 11.02 3.32 5.28
C SER A 87 10.61 4.67 4.69
N SER A 88 9.30 4.89 4.51
CA SER A 88 8.77 6.17 4.04
C SER A 88 9.01 7.31 5.03
N SER A 89 8.89 7.06 6.33
CA SER A 89 9.18 8.07 7.36
C SER A 89 10.67 8.43 7.43
N ALA A 90 11.55 7.43 7.28
CA ALA A 90 12.99 7.66 7.22
C ALA A 90 13.36 8.47 5.97
N LEU A 91 12.80 8.12 4.82
CA LEU A 91 13.05 8.82 3.56
C LEU A 91 12.53 10.26 3.59
N SER A 92 11.35 10.49 4.19
CA SER A 92 10.80 11.84 4.35
C SER A 92 11.65 12.73 5.26
N ARG A 93 12.31 12.16 6.27
CA ARG A 93 13.27 12.91 7.10
C ARG A 93 14.52 13.26 6.31
N LEU A 94 15.09 12.29 5.59
CA LEU A 94 16.28 12.49 4.78
C LEU A 94 16.06 13.51 3.66
N SER A 95 14.95 13.46 2.96
CA SER A 95 14.65 14.41 1.87
C SER A 95 14.51 15.84 2.37
N ARG A 96 13.99 16.06 3.60
CA ARG A 96 13.92 17.37 4.24
C ARG A 96 15.29 17.91 4.67
N GLU A 97 16.18 17.06 5.12
CA GLU A 97 17.56 17.45 5.43
C GLU A 97 18.31 17.90 4.17
N ILE A 98 18.07 17.23 3.03
CA ILE A 98 18.70 17.57 1.75
C ILE A 98 18.13 18.87 1.17
N GLN A 99 16.83 19.12 1.33
CA GLN A 99 16.14 20.32 0.80
C GLN A 99 15.21 20.98 1.83
N PRO A 100 15.75 21.71 2.81
CA PRO A 100 14.96 22.35 3.88
C PRO A 100 13.92 23.36 3.39
N GLN A 101 14.10 23.89 2.17
CA GLN A 101 13.26 24.94 1.58
C GLN A 101 11.92 24.40 1.06
N ILE A 102 11.83 23.10 0.78
CA ILE A 102 10.59 22.46 0.34
C ILE A 102 9.82 21.96 1.57
N ARG A 103 9.18 22.88 2.28
CA ARG A 103 8.20 22.49 3.32
C ARG A 103 7.03 21.81 2.64
N ALA A 104 6.70 20.60 3.08
CA ALA A 104 5.51 19.91 2.62
C ALA A 104 4.27 20.80 2.85
N ALA A 105 3.40 20.90 1.87
CA ALA A 105 2.13 21.62 1.98
C ALA A 105 1.21 21.01 3.06
N LYS A 106 1.37 19.73 3.34
CA LYS A 106 0.78 19.01 4.49
C LYS A 106 1.81 18.92 5.62
N GLY A 107 1.33 19.02 6.86
CA GLY A 107 2.15 18.95 8.08
C GLY A 107 3.09 17.73 8.11
N GLU A 108 4.14 17.81 8.92
CA GLU A 108 5.19 16.79 8.99
C GLU A 108 4.70 15.44 9.53
N ARG A 109 3.54 15.41 10.20
CA ARG A 109 2.97 14.26 10.91
C ARG A 109 1.71 13.78 10.19
N ARG A 110 1.64 12.48 9.90
CA ARG A 110 0.47 11.89 9.24
C ARG A 110 -0.74 11.92 10.18
N ASP A 111 -1.83 12.48 9.68
CA ASP A 111 -3.12 12.53 10.36
C ASP A 111 -4.01 11.31 10.01
N MET A 112 -5.23 11.28 10.56
CA MET A 112 -6.21 10.21 10.34
C MET A 112 -6.52 10.03 8.84
N VAL A 113 -6.75 11.11 8.12
CA VAL A 113 -7.16 11.04 6.71
C VAL A 113 -6.04 10.44 5.86
N GLN A 114 -4.81 10.85 6.11
CA GLN A 114 -3.63 10.32 5.41
C GLN A 114 -3.39 8.84 5.73
N VAL A 115 -3.58 8.42 6.99
CA VAL A 115 -3.44 7.01 7.38
C VAL A 115 -4.52 6.15 6.73
N LEU A 116 -5.77 6.62 6.70
CA LEU A 116 -6.87 5.91 6.06
C LEU A 116 -6.74 5.89 4.54
N ALA A 117 -6.30 6.99 3.92
CA ALA A 117 -6.06 7.04 2.48
C ALA A 117 -5.03 6.01 2.01
N ASN A 118 -3.96 5.81 2.80
CA ASN A 118 -2.87 4.90 2.43
C ASN A 118 -3.04 3.46 2.95
N GLY A 119 -3.72 3.27 4.07
CA GLY A 119 -3.85 1.97 4.74
C GLY A 119 -5.27 1.38 4.71
N GLY A 120 -6.30 2.19 4.43
CA GLY A 120 -7.69 1.77 4.52
C GLY A 120 -8.06 0.69 3.51
N VAL A 121 -7.69 0.87 2.23
CA VAL A 121 -7.93 -0.13 1.19
C VAL A 121 -7.19 -1.45 1.49
N PRO A 122 -5.89 -1.46 1.81
CA PRO A 122 -5.21 -2.67 2.29
C PRO A 122 -5.88 -3.33 3.48
N ALA A 123 -6.38 -2.55 4.46
CA ALA A 123 -7.08 -3.07 5.62
C ALA A 123 -8.41 -3.74 5.24
N LEU A 124 -9.19 -3.17 4.32
CA LEU A 124 -10.39 -3.78 3.78
C LEU A 124 -10.10 -5.08 3.02
N CYS A 125 -9.03 -5.11 2.24
CA CYS A 125 -8.57 -6.33 1.59
C CYS A 125 -8.15 -7.40 2.61
N ALA A 126 -7.46 -7.03 3.69
CA ALA A 126 -7.11 -7.96 4.75
C ALA A 126 -8.34 -8.52 5.47
N LEU A 127 -9.36 -7.70 5.74
CA LEU A 127 -10.66 -8.16 6.23
C LEU A 127 -11.28 -9.19 5.29
N GLY A 128 -11.26 -8.91 3.96
CA GLY A 128 -11.70 -9.86 2.94
C GLY A 128 -10.92 -11.18 3.00
N ALA A 129 -9.60 -11.14 3.20
CA ALA A 129 -8.78 -12.35 3.36
C ALA A 129 -9.20 -13.21 4.55
N GLY A 130 -9.50 -12.58 5.69
CA GLY A 130 -9.94 -13.28 6.89
C GLY A 130 -11.34 -13.89 6.80
N LEU A 131 -12.17 -13.43 5.84
CA LEU A 131 -13.55 -13.88 5.67
C LEU A 131 -13.74 -14.83 4.45
N ALA A 132 -12.76 -14.85 3.53
CA ALA A 132 -12.85 -15.62 2.29
C ALA A 132 -12.43 -17.09 2.49
N GLN A 133 -13.00 -17.99 1.69
CA GLN A 133 -12.54 -19.39 1.62
C GLN A 133 -11.14 -19.52 1.01
N ASP A 134 -10.84 -18.70 -0.01
CA ASP A 134 -9.49 -18.52 -0.55
C ASP A 134 -8.98 -17.10 -0.21
N PRO A 135 -8.07 -16.97 0.76
CA PRO A 135 -7.50 -15.68 1.13
C PRO A 135 -6.49 -15.13 0.12
N SER A 136 -5.97 -15.97 -0.80
CA SER A 136 -4.83 -15.62 -1.64
C SER A 136 -5.04 -14.38 -2.50
N PRO A 137 -6.16 -14.18 -3.24
CA PRO A 137 -6.39 -12.96 -4.01
C PRO A 137 -6.49 -11.71 -3.13
N TRP A 138 -7.10 -11.85 -1.94
CA TRP A 138 -7.23 -10.75 -0.99
C TRP A 138 -5.90 -10.33 -0.38
N LEU A 139 -5.04 -11.30 -0.03
CA LEU A 139 -3.68 -11.01 0.44
C LEU A 139 -2.84 -10.37 -0.66
N ALA A 140 -2.95 -10.85 -1.92
CA ALA A 140 -2.28 -10.23 -3.06
C ALA A 140 -2.73 -8.77 -3.23
N ALA A 141 -4.04 -8.50 -3.16
CA ALA A 141 -4.61 -7.14 -3.20
C ALA A 141 -4.08 -6.27 -2.05
N THR A 142 -4.02 -6.83 -0.82
CA THR A 142 -3.45 -6.14 0.34
C THR A 142 -2.00 -5.74 0.06
N GLY A 143 -1.17 -6.69 -0.40
CA GLY A 143 0.23 -6.43 -0.74
C GLY A 143 0.40 -5.42 -1.85
N GLY A 144 -0.43 -5.50 -2.91
CA GLY A 144 -0.45 -4.55 -4.03
C GLY A 144 -0.78 -3.13 -3.59
N GLY A 145 -1.78 -2.98 -2.71
CA GLY A 145 -2.14 -1.68 -2.14
C GLY A 145 -1.04 -1.09 -1.26
N VAL A 146 -0.40 -1.89 -0.40
CA VAL A 146 0.75 -1.43 0.42
C VAL A 146 1.94 -1.07 -0.47
N ALA A 147 2.19 -1.85 -1.53
CA ALA A 147 3.26 -1.57 -2.48
C ALA A 147 3.03 -0.24 -3.22
N ALA A 148 1.78 0.08 -3.60
CA ALA A 148 1.42 1.35 -4.23
C ALA A 148 1.62 2.54 -3.29
N ALA A 149 1.18 2.44 -2.03
CA ALA A 149 1.39 3.49 -1.03
C ALA A 149 2.89 3.76 -0.79
N CYS A 150 3.70 2.70 -0.77
CA CYS A 150 5.14 2.81 -0.65
C CYS A 150 5.77 3.44 -1.89
N ALA A 151 5.38 2.97 -3.09
CA ALA A 151 5.86 3.45 -4.37
C ALA A 151 5.61 4.95 -4.56
N ASP A 152 4.37 5.41 -4.31
CA ASP A 152 4.01 6.82 -4.42
C ASP A 152 4.81 7.70 -3.45
N THR A 153 4.88 7.28 -2.16
CA THR A 153 5.64 8.04 -1.17
C THR A 153 7.12 8.14 -1.55
N TRP A 154 7.74 7.03 -1.98
CA TRP A 154 9.14 7.02 -2.40
C TRP A 154 9.37 7.84 -3.66
N ALA A 155 8.41 7.77 -4.63
CA ALA A 155 8.45 8.62 -5.83
C ALA A 155 8.52 10.10 -5.48
N THR A 156 7.66 10.52 -4.57
CA THR A 156 7.54 11.92 -4.12
C THR A 156 8.81 12.36 -3.38
N GLU A 157 9.27 11.59 -2.40
CA GLU A 157 10.41 11.97 -1.57
C GLU A 157 11.73 11.95 -2.35
N ILE A 158 11.96 10.92 -3.17
CA ILE A 158 13.16 10.82 -4.02
C ILE A 158 13.07 11.84 -5.17
N GLY A 159 11.87 12.01 -5.75
CA GLY A 159 11.64 12.97 -6.83
C GLY A 159 11.94 14.41 -6.42
N ARG A 160 11.58 14.80 -5.20
CA ARG A 160 11.89 16.13 -4.62
C ARG A 160 13.39 16.42 -4.58
N THR A 161 14.24 15.43 -4.40
CA THR A 161 15.70 15.61 -4.40
C THR A 161 16.30 15.71 -5.82
N SER A 162 15.47 15.74 -6.88
CA SER A 162 15.95 15.85 -8.26
C SER A 162 16.34 17.31 -8.59
N ALA A 163 17.51 17.49 -9.16
CA ALA A 163 17.92 18.79 -9.73
C ALA A 163 17.21 19.09 -11.05
N ALA A 164 16.70 18.06 -11.76
CA ALA A 164 15.98 18.22 -13.02
C ALA A 164 14.52 18.62 -12.78
N SER A 165 14.01 19.58 -13.54
CA SER A 165 12.60 19.97 -13.49
C SER A 165 11.72 18.78 -13.89
N PRO A 166 10.69 18.41 -13.10
CA PRO A 166 9.76 17.36 -13.46
C PRO A 166 8.90 17.75 -14.67
N ARG A 167 8.20 16.78 -15.22
CA ARG A 167 7.26 16.96 -16.34
C ARG A 167 5.88 16.45 -15.98
N MET A 168 4.84 17.15 -16.42
CA MET A 168 3.46 16.66 -16.30
C MET A 168 3.31 15.34 -17.07
N ILE A 169 2.79 14.32 -16.43
CA ILE A 169 2.62 12.99 -17.04
C ILE A 169 1.72 13.02 -18.28
N THR A 170 0.75 13.93 -18.34
CA THR A 170 -0.24 14.04 -19.43
C THR A 170 0.25 14.85 -20.63
N THR A 171 1.08 15.88 -20.41
CA THR A 171 1.44 16.84 -21.46
C THR A 171 2.93 16.86 -21.77
N TRP A 172 3.76 16.20 -20.95
CA TRP A 172 5.21 16.17 -21.05
C TRP A 172 5.90 17.55 -20.92
N ARG A 173 5.10 18.59 -20.59
CA ARG A 173 5.61 19.94 -20.35
C ARG A 173 6.31 20.03 -19.00
N ARG A 174 7.32 20.90 -18.88
CA ARG A 174 7.99 21.17 -17.59
C ARG A 174 6.98 21.68 -16.57
N ALA A 175 7.06 21.16 -15.35
CA ALA A 175 6.23 21.55 -14.23
C ALA A 175 7.09 22.04 -13.06
N ALA A 176 6.49 22.78 -12.14
CA ALA A 176 7.15 23.12 -10.89
C ALA A 176 7.35 21.88 -10.03
N SER A 177 8.42 21.85 -9.23
CA SER A 177 8.63 20.77 -8.28
C SER A 177 7.49 20.73 -7.26
N GLY A 178 6.94 19.55 -7.02
CA GLY A 178 5.79 19.34 -6.12
C GLY A 178 4.42 19.58 -6.75
N SER A 179 4.33 19.86 -8.07
CA SER A 179 3.02 19.90 -8.75
C SER A 179 2.43 18.49 -8.83
N SER A 180 1.15 18.33 -8.49
CA SER A 180 0.42 17.07 -8.61
C SER A 180 0.44 16.57 -10.05
N GLY A 181 0.74 15.28 -10.24
CA GLY A 181 0.87 14.66 -11.54
C GLY A 181 2.16 14.95 -12.30
N ALA A 182 3.12 15.64 -11.68
CA ALA A 182 4.44 15.87 -12.25
C ALA A 182 5.39 14.72 -11.91
N VAL A 183 6.00 14.13 -12.93
CA VAL A 183 6.92 13.00 -12.83
C VAL A 183 8.35 13.38 -13.19
N SER A 184 9.34 12.73 -12.59
CA SER A 184 10.75 12.86 -12.94
C SER A 184 11.39 11.47 -13.01
N ALA A 185 12.47 11.30 -13.78
CA ALA A 185 13.17 10.03 -13.87
C ALA A 185 13.61 9.51 -12.49
N LYS A 186 14.09 10.41 -11.62
CA LYS A 186 14.50 10.07 -10.24
C LYS A 186 13.31 9.65 -9.39
N GLY A 187 12.14 10.33 -9.50
CA GLY A 187 10.90 9.94 -8.81
C GLY A 187 10.34 8.63 -9.33
N THR A 188 10.32 8.42 -10.65
CA THR A 188 9.87 7.16 -11.26
C THR A 188 10.73 5.97 -10.81
N PHE A 189 12.05 6.15 -10.72
CA PHE A 189 12.94 5.14 -10.15
C PHE A 189 12.64 4.91 -8.66
N GLY A 190 12.35 5.97 -7.91
CA GLY A 190 11.90 5.89 -6.52
C GLY A 190 10.62 5.08 -6.36
N ALA A 191 9.63 5.26 -7.26
CA ALA A 191 8.41 4.46 -7.29
C ALA A 191 8.70 2.96 -7.46
N LEU A 192 9.56 2.64 -8.43
CA LEU A 192 9.95 1.25 -8.68
C LEU A 192 10.64 0.61 -7.45
N LEU A 193 11.56 1.34 -6.83
CA LEU A 193 12.24 0.89 -5.60
C LEU A 193 11.26 0.71 -4.43
N GLY A 194 10.35 1.65 -4.22
CA GLY A 194 9.35 1.57 -3.16
C GLY A 194 8.43 0.36 -3.31
N ALA A 195 7.96 0.08 -4.55
CA ALA A 195 7.20 -1.13 -4.85
C ALA A 195 8.03 -2.39 -4.61
N ALA A 196 9.29 -2.41 -5.08
CA ALA A 196 10.18 -3.56 -4.95
C ALA A 196 10.52 -3.90 -3.49
N VAL A 197 10.68 -2.91 -2.61
CA VAL A 197 10.93 -3.13 -1.17
C VAL A 197 9.76 -3.90 -0.54
N ILE A 198 8.53 -3.53 -0.82
CA ILE A 198 7.35 -4.26 -0.31
C ILE A 198 7.25 -5.64 -0.96
N ALA A 199 7.50 -5.74 -2.26
CA ALA A 199 7.49 -7.00 -2.98
C ALA A 199 8.52 -8.00 -2.42
N LEU A 200 9.74 -7.56 -2.11
CA LEU A 200 10.79 -8.37 -1.51
C LEU A 200 10.45 -8.79 -0.07
N ALA A 201 9.87 -7.87 0.73
CA ALA A 201 9.39 -8.20 2.07
C ALA A 201 8.26 -9.24 2.02
N ALA A 202 7.33 -9.14 1.07
CA ALA A 202 6.28 -10.11 0.86
C ALA A 202 6.84 -11.46 0.39
N ALA A 203 7.75 -11.44 -0.57
CA ALA A 203 8.39 -12.62 -1.12
C ALA A 203 9.18 -13.41 -0.08
N SER A 204 9.82 -12.74 0.88
CA SER A 204 10.50 -13.43 1.99
C SER A 204 9.50 -14.17 2.89
N GLY A 205 8.29 -13.62 3.13
CA GLY A 205 7.21 -14.31 3.82
C GLY A 205 6.69 -15.51 3.03
N THR A 206 6.59 -15.39 1.72
CA THR A 206 6.22 -16.50 0.84
C THR A 206 7.26 -17.62 0.87
N ALA A 207 8.55 -17.29 0.81
CA ALA A 207 9.64 -18.26 0.91
C ALA A 207 9.64 -19.03 2.25
N MET A 208 9.20 -18.38 3.33
CA MET A 208 9.07 -18.97 4.66
C MET A 208 7.73 -19.73 4.86
N GLY A 209 6.81 -19.69 3.89
CA GLY A 209 5.48 -20.29 4.00
C GLY A 209 4.50 -19.51 4.88
N TRP A 210 4.82 -18.28 5.28
CA TRP A 210 4.04 -17.45 6.19
C TRP A 210 3.09 -16.46 5.49
N TRP A 211 3.30 -16.20 4.20
CA TRP A 211 2.47 -15.32 3.40
C TRP A 211 2.36 -15.87 1.98
N LEU A 212 1.14 -15.96 1.43
CA LEU A 212 0.84 -16.58 0.13
C LEU A 212 1.56 -17.93 -0.06
N PRO A 213 1.35 -18.91 0.83
CA PRO A 213 2.03 -20.21 0.75
C PRO A 213 1.68 -20.92 -0.56
N GLY A 214 2.66 -21.64 -1.12
CA GLY A 214 2.50 -22.36 -2.39
C GLY A 214 2.64 -21.49 -3.64
N ARG A 215 2.80 -20.16 -3.52
CA ARG A 215 3.08 -19.30 -4.65
C ARG A 215 4.58 -19.22 -4.95
N SER A 216 4.91 -19.01 -6.22
CA SER A 216 6.29 -18.75 -6.62
C SER A 216 6.78 -17.42 -6.04
N VAL A 217 7.95 -17.43 -5.41
CA VAL A 217 8.60 -16.24 -4.84
C VAL A 217 8.82 -15.17 -5.92
N SER A 218 9.28 -15.58 -7.11
CA SER A 218 9.48 -14.66 -8.24
C SER A 218 8.16 -14.08 -8.76
N ALA A 219 7.08 -14.87 -8.79
CA ALA A 219 5.77 -14.38 -9.18
C ALA A 219 5.25 -13.31 -8.22
N VAL A 220 5.44 -13.50 -6.90
CA VAL A 220 5.08 -12.49 -5.89
C VAL A 220 5.89 -11.20 -6.06
N ILE A 221 7.19 -11.29 -6.32
CA ILE A 221 8.03 -10.11 -6.58
C ILE A 221 7.51 -9.34 -7.79
N VAL A 222 7.29 -10.01 -8.91
CA VAL A 222 6.81 -9.38 -10.14
C VAL A 222 5.43 -8.77 -9.93
N LEU A 223 4.49 -9.54 -9.38
CA LEU A 223 3.12 -9.12 -9.13
C LEU A 223 3.05 -7.82 -8.33
N LEU A 224 3.68 -7.80 -7.15
CA LEU A 224 3.59 -6.65 -6.27
C LEU A 224 4.40 -5.44 -6.76
N THR A 225 5.53 -5.68 -7.43
CA THR A 225 6.31 -4.60 -8.04
C THR A 225 5.51 -3.94 -9.16
N VAL A 226 4.89 -4.73 -10.04
CA VAL A 226 4.06 -4.21 -11.15
C VAL A 226 2.83 -3.49 -10.61
N ALA A 227 2.10 -4.11 -9.66
CA ALA A 227 0.90 -3.50 -9.09
C ALA A 227 1.22 -2.20 -8.34
N GLY A 228 2.28 -2.19 -7.51
CA GLY A 228 2.71 -1.01 -6.77
C GLY A 228 3.15 0.13 -7.68
N PHE A 229 3.97 -0.18 -8.70
CA PHE A 229 4.42 0.81 -9.67
C PHE A 229 3.25 1.37 -10.51
N ALA A 230 2.33 0.51 -10.96
CA ALA A 230 1.11 0.93 -11.67
C ALA A 230 0.24 1.85 -10.79
N GLY A 231 0.14 1.56 -9.49
CA GLY A 231 -0.54 2.43 -8.52
C GLY A 231 0.07 3.83 -8.48
N ALA A 232 1.40 3.95 -8.36
CA ALA A 232 2.08 5.24 -8.35
C ALA A 232 1.93 6.01 -9.68
N LEU A 233 1.88 5.33 -10.82
CA LEU A 233 1.57 5.95 -12.11
C LEU A 233 0.12 6.41 -12.18
N THR A 234 -0.81 5.63 -11.64
CA THR A 234 -2.23 6.00 -11.54
C THR A 234 -2.40 7.24 -10.66
N ASP A 235 -1.68 7.33 -9.54
CA ASP A 235 -1.67 8.51 -8.68
C ASP A 235 -1.23 9.76 -9.46
N SER A 236 -0.10 9.68 -10.15
CA SER A 236 0.39 10.77 -11.00
C SER A 236 -0.60 11.16 -12.10
N LEU A 237 -1.29 10.19 -12.70
CA LEU A 237 -2.29 10.45 -13.75
C LEU A 237 -3.54 11.13 -13.18
N LEU A 238 -4.07 10.65 -12.07
CA LEU A 238 -5.21 11.26 -11.39
C LEU A 238 -4.85 12.65 -10.85
N GLY A 239 -3.64 12.80 -10.31
CA GLY A 239 -3.09 14.08 -9.86
C GLY A 239 -3.01 15.14 -10.97
N ALA A 240 -2.67 14.72 -12.20
CA ALA A 240 -2.60 15.57 -13.36
C ALA A 240 -3.97 15.93 -13.99
N THR A 241 -5.01 15.12 -13.71
CA THR A 241 -6.29 15.22 -14.43
C THR A 241 -7.45 15.70 -13.58
N ILE A 242 -7.67 15.11 -12.42
CA ILE A 242 -8.88 15.35 -11.61
C ILE A 242 -8.62 15.91 -10.21
N GLN A 243 -7.39 15.85 -9.70
CA GLN A 243 -7.07 16.37 -8.36
C GLN A 243 -7.29 17.87 -8.29
N ALA A 244 -7.92 18.35 -7.21
CA ALA A 244 -8.13 19.76 -6.94
C ALA A 244 -6.79 20.48 -6.74
N GLN A 245 -6.54 21.50 -7.55
CA GLN A 245 -5.40 22.39 -7.45
C GLN A 245 -5.92 23.83 -7.35
N TYR A 246 -5.38 24.58 -6.42
CA TYR A 246 -5.79 25.95 -6.13
C TYR A 246 -4.65 26.92 -6.41
N TRP A 247 -4.99 28.18 -6.62
CA TRP A 247 -4.06 29.29 -6.76
C TRP A 247 -4.25 30.27 -5.60
N CYS A 248 -3.19 30.55 -4.87
CA CYS A 248 -3.20 31.56 -3.82
C CYS A 248 -2.93 32.95 -4.42
N PRO A 249 -3.90 33.89 -4.39
CA PRO A 249 -3.69 35.23 -4.94
C PRO A 249 -2.71 36.07 -4.11
N GLY A 250 -2.63 35.81 -2.79
CA GLY A 250 -1.74 36.54 -1.89
C GLY A 250 -0.27 36.21 -2.11
N CYS A 251 0.07 34.92 -2.23
CA CYS A 251 1.45 34.46 -2.45
C CYS A 251 1.81 34.26 -3.92
N ARG A 252 0.82 34.35 -4.84
CA ARG A 252 0.96 34.05 -6.28
C ARG A 252 1.59 32.66 -6.51
N ALA A 253 1.09 31.66 -5.78
CA ALA A 253 1.65 30.32 -5.77
C ALA A 253 0.54 29.25 -5.84
N PRO A 254 0.82 28.08 -6.45
CA PRO A 254 -0.09 26.94 -6.42
C PRO A 254 -0.14 26.35 -5.01
N THR A 255 -1.29 25.74 -4.67
CA THR A 255 -1.53 25.03 -3.43
C THR A 255 -2.57 23.92 -3.65
N GLU A 256 -2.53 22.87 -2.84
CA GLU A 256 -3.55 21.82 -2.82
C GLU A 256 -4.67 22.10 -1.79
N GLN A 257 -4.56 23.22 -1.07
CA GLN A 257 -5.47 23.58 0.02
C GLN A 257 -6.37 24.77 -0.40
N PRO A 258 -7.67 24.74 -0.08
CA PRO A 258 -8.57 25.88 -0.34
C PRO A 258 -8.23 27.11 0.49
N VAL A 259 -7.50 26.94 1.61
CA VAL A 259 -6.91 28.02 2.39
C VAL A 259 -5.40 27.82 2.43
N HIS A 260 -4.66 28.76 1.87
CA HIS A 260 -3.20 28.69 1.83
C HIS A 260 -2.60 28.97 3.22
N HIS A 261 -1.36 28.51 3.48
CA HIS A 261 -0.69 28.69 4.76
C HIS A 261 -0.52 30.15 5.21
N CYS A 262 -0.61 31.11 4.27
CA CYS A 262 -0.64 32.55 4.58
C CYS A 262 -2.00 33.06 5.07
N GLY A 263 -3.02 32.19 5.21
CA GLY A 263 -4.38 32.53 5.61
C GLY A 263 -5.29 33.01 4.48
N ALA A 264 -4.78 33.23 3.27
CA ALA A 264 -5.59 33.67 2.12
C ALA A 264 -6.43 32.51 1.56
N HIS A 265 -7.69 32.78 1.22
CA HIS A 265 -8.51 31.87 0.44
C HIS A 265 -7.94 31.73 -0.97
N ALA A 266 -7.68 30.52 -1.37
CA ALA A 266 -7.18 30.18 -2.71
C ALA A 266 -8.36 29.88 -3.65
N THR A 267 -8.20 30.20 -4.92
CA THR A 267 -9.21 29.93 -5.95
C THR A 267 -8.90 28.60 -6.65
N LEU A 268 -9.93 27.80 -6.95
CA LEU A 268 -9.76 26.57 -7.70
C LEU A 268 -9.22 26.90 -9.10
N ALA A 269 -8.04 26.36 -9.41
CA ALA A 269 -7.37 26.55 -10.70
C ALA A 269 -7.61 25.36 -11.64
N HIS A 270 -7.73 24.14 -11.09
CA HIS A 270 -7.90 22.90 -11.86
C HIS A 270 -8.50 21.81 -11.01
N GLY A 271 -9.13 20.81 -11.65
CA GLY A 271 -9.63 19.60 -11.00
C GLY A 271 -11.01 19.76 -10.35
N VAL A 272 -11.38 18.77 -9.55
CA VAL A 272 -12.68 18.69 -8.86
C VAL A 272 -12.46 18.98 -7.37
N PRO A 273 -13.19 19.92 -6.74
CA PRO A 273 -12.93 20.36 -5.36
C PRO A 273 -12.88 19.26 -4.30
N LEU A 274 -13.67 18.19 -4.47
CA LEU A 274 -13.71 17.05 -3.55
C LEU A 274 -12.60 16.03 -3.77
N VAL A 275 -11.89 16.07 -4.90
CA VAL A 275 -10.81 15.16 -5.21
C VAL A 275 -9.50 15.72 -4.66
N THR A 276 -9.30 15.51 -3.37
CA THR A 276 -8.05 15.89 -2.68
C THR A 276 -6.94 14.87 -2.99
N ASN A 277 -5.71 15.18 -2.63
CA ASN A 277 -4.61 14.22 -2.71
C ASN A 277 -4.88 12.91 -1.93
N ASP A 278 -5.60 12.96 -0.81
CA ASP A 278 -5.93 11.75 -0.05
C ASP A 278 -6.94 10.86 -0.80
N VAL A 279 -7.88 11.48 -1.53
CA VAL A 279 -8.79 10.75 -2.43
C VAL A 279 -8.03 10.12 -3.59
N VAL A 280 -7.09 10.83 -4.19
CA VAL A 280 -6.22 10.31 -5.26
C VAL A 280 -5.41 9.12 -4.77
N ASN A 281 -4.79 9.22 -3.58
CA ASN A 281 -4.05 8.11 -2.96
C ASN A 281 -4.97 6.88 -2.75
N ALA A 282 -6.18 7.07 -2.20
CA ALA A 282 -7.11 5.96 -2.01
C ALA A 282 -7.52 5.29 -3.34
N LEU A 283 -7.77 6.08 -4.38
CA LEU A 283 -8.12 5.57 -5.71
C LEU A 283 -6.96 4.83 -6.38
N SER A 284 -5.76 5.37 -6.33
CA SER A 284 -4.55 4.76 -6.91
C SER A 284 -4.19 3.45 -6.21
N ILE A 285 -4.32 3.40 -4.88
CA ILE A 285 -4.14 2.19 -4.07
C ILE A 285 -5.23 1.16 -4.38
N THR A 286 -6.48 1.60 -4.59
CA THR A 286 -7.56 0.70 -5.01
C THR A 286 -7.26 0.09 -6.38
N ALA A 287 -6.78 0.87 -7.34
CA ALA A 287 -6.39 0.37 -8.65
C ALA A 287 -5.26 -0.67 -8.57
N ALA A 288 -4.24 -0.42 -7.74
CA ALA A 288 -3.15 -1.36 -7.50
C ALA A 288 -3.62 -2.65 -6.81
N ALA A 289 -4.47 -2.53 -5.80
CA ALA A 289 -5.06 -3.68 -5.11
C ALA A 289 -5.91 -4.53 -6.07
N ALA A 290 -6.74 -3.89 -6.91
CA ALA A 290 -7.52 -4.57 -7.93
C ALA A 290 -6.62 -5.28 -8.96
N LEU A 291 -5.57 -4.61 -9.44
CA LEU A 291 -4.62 -5.21 -10.37
C LEU A 291 -3.95 -6.46 -9.76
N ALA A 292 -3.49 -6.37 -8.51
CA ALA A 292 -2.89 -7.50 -7.82
C ALA A 292 -3.90 -8.64 -7.58
N TRP A 293 -5.15 -8.31 -7.29
CA TRP A 293 -6.25 -9.29 -7.19
C TRP A 293 -6.42 -10.08 -8.49
N PHE A 294 -6.60 -9.38 -9.61
CA PHE A 294 -6.86 -10.02 -10.90
C PHE A 294 -5.66 -10.79 -11.45
N MET A 295 -4.44 -10.38 -11.11
CA MET A 295 -3.22 -11.08 -11.50
C MET A 295 -2.85 -12.24 -10.55
N SER A 296 -3.46 -12.35 -9.37
CA SER A 296 -3.11 -13.35 -8.36
C SER A 296 -3.44 -14.82 -8.72
N PRO A 297 -4.43 -15.13 -9.59
CA PRO A 297 -4.71 -16.51 -10.00
C PRO A 297 -3.57 -17.14 -10.83
N TRP A 298 -2.62 -16.35 -11.32
CA TRP A 298 -1.51 -16.86 -12.12
C TRP A 298 -0.56 -17.69 -11.23
N PRO A 299 -0.17 -18.89 -11.70
CA PRO A 299 0.61 -19.85 -10.93
C PRO A 299 2.02 -19.37 -10.58
#